data_dd46468c967d5b314ed17e5c433a3d19
#
_entry.id   dd46468c967d5b314ed17e5c433a3d19
#
_cell.length_a   1.000
_cell.length_b   1.000
_cell.length_c   1.000
_cell.angle_alpha   90.00
_cell.angle_beta   90.00
_cell.angle_gamma   90.00
#
_symmetry.space_group_name_H-M   'P 1'
#
loop_
_entity.id
_entity.type
_entity.pdbx_description
1 polymer ?
#
loop_
_entity_poly.entity_id
_entity_poly.type
_entity_poly.pdbx_seq_one_letter_code
_entity_poly.pdbx_strand_id
1 'polypeptide(L)'
;MITGELRSKIDKIWETFWVGGITNPLEVIEQFTYLLFIRQLDEVETIKENEAVFLGIDYKGIFPSDMQHLRWNQFKDREAGEMYQIVLNEVFPFIKGLHQEGDSAYSKYMNDAIFKIPTPAMLSKIVDGIDNLELGDKDAKGDLYEYLLSKVATAGTNGQFRTPRHIIRMMVELMKPTPSDFIIDPAMGSAGFLVAAQEYLRDNHADLFLNAGLREHFNHDMFTGLDMDRTMLRIGAMNMLLHGVDNPIIEYRDSLSEQNTDKDKYTLVLANPPFKGSLDYEAVSADLLKITKTKKTELLFLALILRILKNGGRSATIVPDGVLFGSSNAHKDIRKEIVDNNKLEAVISMPSGVFKPYAGVSTAILIFTKTGAGGTDKVWFYDMKADGYSLDDKRQPIQDNDIDDIIARFNKMDEEVNRKRTEQSFLVDVDEIRKNGYDLSINKYKEVEYEAVEYPKPQEIISKIMTLEEEIKQGIEELEKML
;
A
#
# COMPACT_ATOMS: atom_id res chain seq x y z
N MET A 1 4.83 13.98 -4.83
CA MET A 1 5.46 13.88 -3.47
C MET A 1 5.60 15.28 -2.89
N ILE A 2 5.16 15.49 -1.66
CA ILE A 2 5.27 16.78 -0.97
C ILE A 2 6.73 17.14 -0.71
N THR A 3 7.13 18.33 -1.12
CA THR A 3 8.51 18.85 -0.99
C THR A 3 8.48 20.32 -0.54
N GLY A 4 9.64 20.86 -0.17
CA GLY A 4 9.84 22.28 0.08
C GLY A 4 9.01 22.85 1.24
N GLU A 5 8.38 24.00 1.01
CA GLU A 5 7.66 24.78 2.02
C GLU A 5 6.44 24.03 2.60
N LEU A 6 5.67 23.34 1.74
CA LEU A 6 4.49 22.57 2.18
C LEU A 6 4.90 21.46 3.16
N ARG A 7 6.00 20.75 2.88
CA ARG A 7 6.55 19.77 3.81
C ARG A 7 6.89 20.38 5.17
N SER A 8 7.56 21.52 5.17
CA SER A 8 7.93 22.22 6.40
C SER A 8 6.72 22.65 7.21
N LYS A 9 5.64 23.11 6.55
CA LYS A 9 4.37 23.48 7.21
C LYS A 9 3.74 22.25 7.89
N ILE A 10 3.68 21.12 7.20
CA ILE A 10 3.14 19.86 7.75
C ILE A 10 3.98 19.36 8.92
N ASP A 11 5.31 19.42 8.81
CA ASP A 11 6.22 19.01 9.88
C ASP A 11 6.02 19.85 11.15
N LYS A 12 5.77 21.15 11.03
CA LYS A 12 5.44 22.03 12.17
C LYS A 12 4.12 21.65 12.84
N ILE A 13 3.10 21.29 12.05
CA ILE A 13 1.83 20.81 12.60
C ILE A 13 2.05 19.50 13.35
N TRP A 14 2.79 18.57 12.75
CA TRP A 14 3.15 17.31 13.37
C TRP A 14 3.89 17.51 14.70
N GLU A 15 4.87 18.40 14.72
CA GLU A 15 5.62 18.76 15.92
C GLU A 15 4.73 19.35 17.01
N THR A 16 3.71 20.14 16.63
CA THR A 16 2.72 20.69 17.58
C THR A 16 1.97 19.59 18.31
N PHE A 17 1.58 18.50 17.61
CA PHE A 17 0.97 17.32 18.24
C PHE A 17 1.94 16.66 19.21
N TRP A 18 3.18 16.47 18.78
CA TRP A 18 4.20 15.78 19.55
C TRP A 18 4.55 16.51 20.84
N VAL A 19 4.84 17.82 20.74
CA VAL A 19 5.12 18.70 21.89
C VAL A 19 3.90 18.82 22.81
N GLY A 20 2.71 18.75 22.25
CA GLY A 20 1.44 18.80 23.00
C GLY A 20 1.07 17.49 23.71
N GLY A 21 1.92 16.46 23.64
CA GLY A 21 1.74 15.20 24.37
C GLY A 21 1.06 14.07 23.58
N ILE A 22 0.69 14.28 22.32
CA ILE A 22 0.21 13.19 21.43
C ILE A 22 1.42 12.65 20.68
N THR A 23 2.04 11.60 21.23
CA THR A 23 3.30 11.03 20.72
C THR A 23 3.11 9.74 19.91
N ASN A 24 1.92 9.14 19.93
CA ASN A 24 1.61 8.01 19.07
C ASN A 24 1.32 8.50 17.64
N PRO A 25 2.13 8.12 16.63
CA PRO A 25 1.95 8.57 15.25
C PRO A 25 0.56 8.31 14.67
N LEU A 26 -0.05 7.16 15.00
CA LEU A 26 -1.40 6.83 14.54
C LEU A 26 -2.45 7.78 15.13
N GLU A 27 -2.31 8.14 16.41
CA GLU A 27 -3.21 9.11 17.04
C GLU A 27 -3.04 10.50 16.43
N VAL A 28 -1.80 10.92 16.12
CA VAL A 28 -1.55 12.18 15.42
C VAL A 28 -2.26 12.19 14.07
N ILE A 29 -2.12 11.11 13.29
CA ILE A 29 -2.79 10.99 11.98
C ILE A 29 -4.30 11.05 12.14
N GLU A 30 -4.88 10.32 13.09
CA GLU A 30 -6.31 10.37 13.34
C GLU A 30 -6.80 11.79 13.63
N GLN A 31 -6.18 12.49 14.58
CA GLN A 31 -6.58 13.84 14.96
C GLN A 31 -6.41 14.85 13.82
N PHE A 32 -5.29 14.75 13.10
CA PHE A 32 -5.03 15.57 11.92
C PHE A 32 -6.10 15.32 10.85
N THR A 33 -6.42 14.06 10.61
CA THR A 33 -7.41 13.62 9.62
C THR A 33 -8.80 14.14 9.93
N TYR A 34 -9.21 14.14 11.19
CA TYR A 34 -10.52 14.70 11.59
C TYR A 34 -10.64 16.17 11.23
N LEU A 35 -9.60 16.94 11.48
CA LEU A 35 -9.60 18.38 11.17
C LEU A 35 -9.56 18.63 9.66
N LEU A 36 -8.78 17.86 8.91
CA LEU A 36 -8.80 17.92 7.44
C LEU A 36 -10.18 17.60 6.86
N PHE A 37 -10.86 16.61 7.43
CA PHE A 37 -12.19 16.23 6.99
C PHE A 37 -13.21 17.33 7.24
N ILE A 38 -13.18 17.96 8.42
CA ILE A 38 -14.06 19.09 8.75
C ILE A 38 -13.85 20.24 7.76
N ARG A 39 -12.59 20.58 7.46
CA ARG A 39 -12.26 21.57 6.44
C ARG A 39 -12.80 21.19 5.07
N GLN A 40 -12.62 19.94 4.65
CA GLN A 40 -13.12 19.45 3.36
C GLN A 40 -14.63 19.46 3.26
N LEU A 41 -15.36 19.14 4.34
CA LEU A 41 -16.82 19.24 4.36
C LEU A 41 -17.29 20.67 4.08
N ASP A 42 -16.66 21.66 4.68
CA ASP A 42 -16.99 23.08 4.45
C ASP A 42 -16.65 23.54 3.02
N GLU A 43 -15.51 23.08 2.47
CA GLU A 43 -15.14 23.35 1.07
C GLU A 43 -16.19 22.74 0.10
N VAL A 44 -16.61 21.49 0.32
CA VAL A 44 -17.64 20.82 -0.50
C VAL A 44 -18.98 21.54 -0.39
N GLU A 45 -19.39 21.91 0.83
CA GLU A 45 -20.61 22.70 1.08
C GLU A 45 -20.60 23.99 0.28
N THR A 46 -19.52 24.76 0.38
CA THR A 46 -19.37 26.04 -0.33
C THR A 46 -19.45 25.87 -1.86
N ILE A 47 -18.83 24.82 -2.41
CA ILE A 47 -18.90 24.55 -3.85
C ILE A 47 -20.33 24.24 -4.26
N LYS A 48 -21.02 23.35 -3.53
CA LYS A 48 -22.40 22.94 -3.85
C LYS A 48 -23.40 24.07 -3.67
N GLU A 49 -23.25 24.90 -2.65
CA GLU A 49 -24.04 26.13 -2.48
C GLU A 49 -23.90 27.08 -3.69
N ASN A 50 -22.67 27.31 -4.15
CA ASN A 50 -22.40 28.15 -5.30
C ASN A 50 -22.97 27.56 -6.60
N GLU A 51 -22.84 26.26 -6.81
CA GLU A 51 -23.43 25.55 -7.95
C GLU A 51 -24.97 25.66 -7.95
N ALA A 52 -25.61 25.46 -6.79
CA ALA A 52 -27.05 25.55 -6.65
C ALA A 52 -27.57 26.96 -6.94
N VAL A 53 -26.88 27.98 -6.44
CA VAL A 53 -27.18 29.40 -6.74
C VAL A 53 -27.04 29.67 -8.23
N PHE A 54 -25.97 29.18 -8.86
CA PHE A 54 -25.72 29.36 -10.31
C PHE A 54 -26.80 28.67 -11.16
N LEU A 55 -27.22 27.46 -10.76
CA LEU A 55 -28.22 26.68 -11.50
C LEU A 55 -29.67 27.06 -11.15
N GLY A 56 -29.89 27.88 -10.11
CA GLY A 56 -31.22 28.27 -9.63
C GLY A 56 -32.02 27.10 -9.06
N ILE A 57 -31.36 26.13 -8.41
CA ILE A 57 -31.99 24.95 -7.80
C ILE A 57 -31.89 25.01 -6.28
N ASP A 58 -32.86 24.38 -5.61
CA ASP A 58 -32.81 24.21 -4.16
C ASP A 58 -31.70 23.20 -3.78
N TYR A 59 -30.90 23.55 -2.78
CA TYR A 59 -29.85 22.68 -2.24
C TYR A 59 -30.08 22.41 -0.76
N LYS A 60 -30.18 21.13 -0.40
CA LYS A 60 -30.16 20.70 1.01
C LYS A 60 -28.70 20.54 1.43
N GLY A 61 -28.20 21.49 2.21
CA GLY A 61 -26.82 21.51 2.66
C GLY A 61 -26.45 20.36 3.61
N ILE A 62 -25.15 20.10 3.71
CA ILE A 62 -24.57 19.18 4.71
C ILE A 62 -24.76 19.75 6.12
N PHE A 63 -24.61 21.08 6.25
CA PHE A 63 -24.80 21.78 7.50
C PHE A 63 -26.22 22.38 7.58
N PRO A 64 -27.06 21.94 8.55
CA PRO A 64 -28.38 22.55 8.78
C PRO A 64 -28.27 24.07 9.04
N SER A 65 -29.33 24.80 8.77
CA SER A 65 -29.36 26.27 8.89
C SER A 65 -29.04 26.78 10.29
N ASP A 66 -29.36 26.03 11.33
CA ASP A 66 -29.06 26.30 12.74
C ASP A 66 -27.64 25.83 13.15
N MET A 67 -26.95 25.08 12.31
CA MET A 67 -25.61 24.53 12.57
C MET A 67 -24.51 25.13 11.67
N GLN A 68 -24.76 26.25 11.01
CA GLN A 68 -23.77 26.93 10.14
C GLN A 68 -22.51 27.36 10.87
N HIS A 69 -22.56 27.62 12.17
CA HIS A 69 -21.41 27.96 13.01
C HIS A 69 -20.41 26.82 13.18
N LEU A 70 -20.77 25.58 12.82
CA LEU A 70 -19.91 24.40 12.83
C LEU A 70 -18.98 24.32 11.60
N ARG A 71 -19.19 25.15 10.59
CA ARG A 71 -18.36 25.21 9.39
C ARG A 71 -16.95 25.67 9.73
N TRP A 72 -15.95 25.10 9.06
CA TRP A 72 -14.54 25.44 9.24
C TRP A 72 -14.30 26.96 9.19
N ASN A 73 -14.84 27.64 8.17
CA ASN A 73 -14.69 29.08 7.98
C ASN A 73 -15.42 29.92 9.02
N GLN A 74 -16.25 29.35 9.88
CA GLN A 74 -16.98 30.06 10.92
C GLN A 74 -16.27 29.96 12.27
N PHE A 75 -15.59 28.87 12.59
CA PHE A 75 -14.96 28.70 13.89
C PHE A 75 -13.43 28.91 13.87
N LYS A 76 -12.76 28.79 12.72
CA LYS A 76 -11.29 28.84 12.64
C LYS A 76 -10.66 30.11 13.18
N ASP A 77 -11.35 31.24 13.07
CA ASP A 77 -10.88 32.58 13.49
C ASP A 77 -11.40 32.97 14.89
N ARG A 78 -12.07 32.04 15.62
CA ARG A 78 -12.55 32.27 16.97
C ARG A 78 -11.40 32.28 18.00
N GLU A 79 -11.65 32.87 19.15
CA GLU A 79 -10.72 32.78 20.28
C GLU A 79 -10.50 31.32 20.67
N ALA A 80 -9.27 30.95 21.05
CA ALA A 80 -8.84 29.56 21.23
C ALA A 80 -9.76 28.75 22.18
N GLY A 81 -10.24 29.36 23.27
CA GLY A 81 -11.15 28.72 24.21
C GLY A 81 -12.52 28.45 23.60
N GLU A 82 -13.09 29.45 22.89
CA GLU A 82 -14.36 29.30 22.18
C GLU A 82 -14.28 28.25 21.07
N MET A 83 -13.26 28.34 20.21
CA MET A 83 -12.98 27.34 19.17
C MET A 83 -12.95 25.94 19.74
N TYR A 84 -12.22 25.73 20.84
CA TYR A 84 -12.09 24.44 21.48
C TYR A 84 -13.43 23.88 21.95
N GLN A 85 -14.28 24.72 22.56
CA GLN A 85 -15.61 24.29 22.99
C GLN A 85 -16.53 23.94 21.82
N ILE A 86 -16.51 24.74 20.76
CA ILE A 86 -17.29 24.47 19.54
C ILE A 86 -16.82 23.13 18.91
N VAL A 87 -15.52 22.96 18.73
CA VAL A 87 -14.99 21.75 18.09
C VAL A 87 -15.27 20.49 18.93
N LEU A 88 -14.99 20.54 20.24
CA LEU A 88 -15.16 19.38 21.12
C LEU A 88 -16.63 18.99 21.30
N ASN A 89 -17.51 19.97 21.56
CA ASN A 89 -18.87 19.69 22.01
C ASN A 89 -19.90 19.69 20.88
N GLU A 90 -19.59 20.28 19.73
CA GLU A 90 -20.57 20.46 18.65
C GLU A 90 -20.05 19.91 17.31
N VAL A 91 -18.90 20.36 16.79
CA VAL A 91 -18.39 19.92 15.48
C VAL A 91 -18.05 18.41 15.50
N PHE A 92 -17.35 17.96 16.52
CA PHE A 92 -16.95 16.55 16.61
C PHE A 92 -18.15 15.62 16.79
N PRO A 93 -19.15 15.89 17.67
CA PRO A 93 -20.42 15.17 17.68
C PRO A 93 -21.18 15.24 16.35
N PHE A 94 -21.21 16.40 15.69
CA PHE A 94 -21.87 16.57 14.39
C PHE A 94 -21.28 15.62 13.33
N ILE A 95 -19.95 15.60 13.14
CA ILE A 95 -19.34 14.71 12.15
C ILE A 95 -19.50 13.23 12.51
N LYS A 96 -19.61 12.88 13.78
CA LYS A 96 -19.97 11.52 14.22
C LYS A 96 -21.41 11.17 13.88
N GLY A 97 -22.30 12.15 13.85
CA GLY A 97 -23.72 11.99 13.56
C GLY A 97 -24.11 12.05 12.07
N LEU A 98 -23.20 12.43 11.18
CA LEU A 98 -23.45 12.51 9.73
C LEU A 98 -23.92 11.17 9.09
N HIS A 99 -23.90 10.11 9.88
CA HIS A 99 -24.37 8.76 9.56
C HIS A 99 -25.84 8.58 9.27
N GLN A 100 -26.67 9.45 9.81
CA GLN A 100 -28.12 9.17 9.85
C GLN A 100 -28.81 9.35 8.50
N GLU A 101 -28.14 9.90 7.49
CA GLU A 101 -28.72 10.14 6.16
C GLU A 101 -28.04 9.37 5.00
N GLY A 102 -27.05 8.52 5.24
CA GLY A 102 -26.40 7.68 4.23
C GLY A 102 -25.23 6.87 4.77
N ASP A 103 -25.21 5.57 4.49
CA ASP A 103 -24.18 4.62 4.92
C ASP A 103 -22.81 4.88 4.26
N SER A 104 -22.16 6.01 4.54
CA SER A 104 -20.77 6.18 4.08
C SER A 104 -19.79 5.37 4.92
N ALA A 105 -18.81 4.76 4.28
CA ALA A 105 -17.77 3.98 4.96
C ALA A 105 -17.08 4.78 6.07
N TYR A 106 -16.82 6.07 5.83
CA TYR A 106 -16.21 6.96 6.79
C TYR A 106 -17.05 7.15 8.05
N SER A 107 -18.31 7.49 7.88
CA SER A 107 -19.20 7.77 8.99
C SER A 107 -19.39 6.57 9.91
N LYS A 108 -19.44 5.36 9.36
CA LYS A 108 -19.51 4.09 10.12
C LYS A 108 -18.39 3.95 11.15
N TYR A 109 -17.17 4.39 10.82
CA TYR A 109 -16.01 4.28 11.70
C TYR A 109 -15.73 5.53 12.54
N MET A 110 -16.53 6.60 12.37
CA MET A 110 -16.44 7.79 13.22
C MET A 110 -17.18 7.64 14.55
N ASN A 111 -18.10 6.71 14.69
CA ASN A 111 -18.91 6.57 15.91
C ASN A 111 -18.10 6.40 17.19
N ASP A 112 -17.01 5.65 17.12
CA ASP A 112 -16.08 5.40 18.25
C ASP A 112 -14.84 6.32 18.24
N ALA A 113 -14.79 7.29 17.34
CA ALA A 113 -13.71 8.27 17.28
C ALA A 113 -13.68 9.14 18.55
N ILE A 114 -12.47 9.41 19.04
CA ILE A 114 -12.22 10.21 20.24
C ILE A 114 -11.39 11.43 19.89
N PHE A 115 -11.89 12.61 20.25
CA PHE A 115 -11.12 13.83 20.16
C PHE A 115 -10.09 13.88 21.29
N LYS A 116 -8.79 13.89 20.94
CA LYS A 116 -7.68 13.75 21.89
C LYS A 116 -6.82 15.01 22.06
N ILE A 117 -7.09 16.09 21.32
CA ILE A 117 -6.32 17.33 21.45
C ILE A 117 -6.62 17.93 22.84
N PRO A 118 -5.60 18.08 23.73
CA PRO A 118 -5.88 18.31 25.15
C PRO A 118 -6.12 19.76 25.52
N THR A 119 -5.69 20.72 24.70
CA THR A 119 -5.75 22.15 25.08
C THR A 119 -6.22 23.06 23.96
N PRO A 120 -6.93 24.17 24.31
CA PRO A 120 -7.34 25.17 23.34
C PRO A 120 -6.19 25.78 22.53
N ALA A 121 -5.07 26.09 23.16
CA ALA A 121 -3.90 26.67 22.50
C ALA A 121 -3.26 25.72 21.48
N MET A 122 -3.30 24.42 21.74
CA MET A 122 -2.82 23.41 20.81
C MET A 122 -3.76 23.30 19.61
N LEU A 123 -5.07 23.22 19.84
CA LEU A 123 -6.05 23.16 18.77
C LEU A 123 -5.94 24.37 17.84
N SER A 124 -5.89 25.59 18.39
CA SER A 124 -5.76 26.82 17.61
C SER A 124 -4.53 26.78 16.71
N LYS A 125 -3.35 26.41 17.22
CA LYS A 125 -2.13 26.30 16.42
C LYS A 125 -2.25 25.26 15.29
N ILE A 126 -2.94 24.15 15.54
CA ILE A 126 -3.14 23.11 14.54
C ILE A 126 -4.13 23.57 13.47
N VAL A 127 -5.24 24.21 13.87
CA VAL A 127 -6.24 24.77 12.95
C VAL A 127 -5.60 25.84 12.07
N ASP A 128 -4.86 26.78 12.65
CA ASP A 128 -4.11 27.80 11.90
C ASP A 128 -3.12 27.16 10.92
N GLY A 129 -2.40 26.13 11.39
CA GLY A 129 -1.46 25.38 10.56
C GLY A 129 -2.15 24.73 9.36
N ILE A 130 -3.27 24.04 9.59
CA ILE A 130 -4.05 23.36 8.55
C ILE A 130 -4.67 24.37 7.58
N ASP A 131 -5.20 25.51 8.08
CA ASP A 131 -5.81 26.52 7.24
C ASP A 131 -4.80 27.16 6.25
N ASN A 132 -3.56 27.32 6.68
CA ASN A 132 -2.45 27.82 5.88
C ASN A 132 -1.82 26.78 4.92
N LEU A 133 -2.35 25.55 4.86
CA LEU A 133 -1.93 24.58 3.84
C LEU A 133 -2.64 24.88 2.51
N GLU A 134 -1.85 25.12 1.48
CA GLU A 134 -2.36 25.28 0.12
C GLU A 134 -2.68 23.90 -0.47
N LEU A 135 -3.89 23.40 -0.21
CA LEU A 135 -4.39 22.11 -0.68
C LEU A 135 -5.40 22.31 -1.82
N GLY A 136 -4.95 22.99 -2.89
CA GLY A 136 -5.82 23.46 -3.97
C GLY A 136 -6.47 22.37 -4.82
N ASP A 137 -5.93 21.17 -4.85
CA ASP A 137 -6.47 20.03 -5.62
C ASP A 137 -6.53 18.74 -4.81
N LYS A 138 -7.22 17.74 -5.36
CA LYS A 138 -7.38 16.42 -4.73
C LYS A 138 -6.02 15.71 -4.59
N ASP A 139 -5.11 15.92 -5.53
CA ASP A 139 -3.80 15.28 -5.54
C ASP A 139 -2.92 15.80 -4.42
N ALA A 140 -2.97 17.11 -4.13
CA ALA A 140 -2.27 17.71 -2.99
C ALA A 140 -2.77 17.17 -1.63
N LYS A 141 -4.09 16.95 -1.50
CA LYS A 141 -4.70 16.35 -0.29
C LYS A 141 -4.26 14.90 -0.11
N GLY A 142 -4.27 14.12 -1.19
CA GLY A 142 -3.79 12.76 -1.20
C GLY A 142 -2.31 12.66 -0.85
N ASP A 143 -1.47 13.46 -1.47
CA ASP A 143 -0.04 13.53 -1.18
C ASP A 143 0.25 13.93 0.28
N LEU A 144 -0.51 14.88 0.82
CA LEU A 144 -0.44 15.23 2.25
C LEU A 144 -0.68 14.02 3.13
N TYR A 145 -1.76 13.30 2.86
CA TYR A 145 -2.14 12.15 3.66
C TYR A 145 -1.11 11.03 3.58
N GLU A 146 -0.60 10.76 2.38
CA GLU A 146 0.48 9.81 2.16
C GLU A 146 1.78 10.22 2.90
N TYR A 147 2.08 11.52 2.93
CA TYR A 147 3.21 12.00 3.71
C TYR A 147 3.02 11.78 5.22
N LEU A 148 1.83 12.05 5.76
CA LEU A 148 1.51 11.76 7.16
C LEU A 148 1.65 10.27 7.47
N LEU A 149 1.12 9.40 6.61
CA LEU A 149 1.25 7.96 6.75
C LEU A 149 2.72 7.48 6.70
N SER A 150 3.58 8.16 5.93
CA SER A 150 5.01 7.83 5.87
C SER A 150 5.72 8.03 7.22
N LYS A 151 5.22 8.93 8.07
CA LYS A 151 5.79 9.16 9.41
C LYS A 151 5.54 8.00 10.38
N VAL A 152 4.48 7.23 10.18
CA VAL A 152 4.26 5.97 10.95
C VAL A 152 5.38 4.98 10.64
N ALA A 153 5.80 4.92 9.38
CA ALA A 153 6.87 4.05 8.92
C ALA A 153 8.19 4.31 9.65
N THR A 154 8.52 5.58 9.87
CA THR A 154 9.78 5.98 10.51
C THR A 154 9.77 5.85 12.02
N ALA A 155 8.60 5.79 12.65
CA ALA A 155 8.48 5.71 14.10
C ALA A 155 8.67 4.30 14.69
N GLY A 156 8.73 3.25 13.87
CA GLY A 156 9.20 1.90 14.24
C GLY A 156 8.41 1.13 15.32
N THR A 157 7.34 1.67 15.87
CA THR A 157 6.79 1.21 17.14
C THR A 157 5.49 0.40 17.06
N ASN A 158 4.79 0.36 15.93
CA ASN A 158 3.41 -0.17 15.93
C ASN A 158 3.15 -1.43 15.09
N GLY A 159 4.18 -2.15 14.62
CA GLY A 159 3.99 -3.47 13.99
C GLY A 159 3.15 -3.48 12.70
N GLN A 160 2.75 -2.34 12.19
CA GLN A 160 1.94 -2.21 11.00
C GLN A 160 2.85 -2.18 9.77
N PHE A 161 2.82 -3.25 9.00
CA PHE A 161 3.57 -3.39 7.76
C PHE A 161 2.91 -2.53 6.68
N ARG A 162 3.64 -1.54 6.17
CA ARG A 162 3.19 -0.76 5.02
C ARG A 162 3.96 -1.15 3.78
N THR A 163 3.25 -1.44 2.71
CA THR A 163 3.85 -1.68 1.40
C THR A 163 4.41 -0.37 0.85
N PRO A 164 5.67 -0.31 0.39
CA PRO A 164 6.21 0.89 -0.24
C PRO A 164 5.39 1.33 -1.45
N ARG A 165 5.14 2.64 -1.59
CA ARG A 165 4.24 3.20 -2.61
C ARG A 165 4.69 2.86 -4.04
N HIS A 166 6.00 2.84 -4.31
CA HIS A 166 6.54 2.47 -5.62
C HIS A 166 6.28 1.00 -5.97
N ILE A 167 6.28 0.09 -4.98
CA ILE A 167 5.90 -1.31 -5.18
C ILE A 167 4.40 -1.44 -5.42
N ILE A 168 3.57 -0.71 -4.68
CA ILE A 168 2.12 -0.67 -4.92
C ILE A 168 1.82 -0.20 -6.34
N ARG A 169 2.43 0.92 -6.77
CA ARG A 169 2.26 1.47 -8.12
C ARG A 169 2.70 0.48 -9.19
N MET A 170 3.88 -0.16 -9.03
CA MET A 170 4.32 -1.21 -9.94
C MET A 170 3.27 -2.32 -10.07
N MET A 171 2.74 -2.83 -8.96
CA MET A 171 1.72 -3.89 -8.99
C MET A 171 0.43 -3.44 -9.70
N VAL A 172 0.00 -2.20 -9.48
CA VAL A 172 -1.17 -1.63 -10.16
C VAL A 172 -0.93 -1.48 -11.66
N GLU A 173 0.25 -0.98 -12.07
CA GLU A 173 0.64 -0.86 -13.49
C GLU A 173 0.71 -2.23 -14.19
N LEU A 174 1.16 -3.29 -13.49
CA LEU A 174 1.15 -4.64 -14.03
C LEU A 174 -0.26 -5.19 -14.20
N MET A 175 -1.17 -4.87 -13.27
CA MET A 175 -2.53 -5.42 -13.25
C MET A 175 -3.54 -4.61 -14.08
N LYS A 176 -3.25 -3.35 -14.39
CA LYS A 176 -4.08 -2.46 -15.22
C LYS A 176 -5.56 -2.51 -14.86
N PRO A 177 -5.96 -1.93 -13.73
CA PRO A 177 -7.38 -1.83 -13.37
C PRO A 177 -8.22 -1.20 -14.48
N THR A 178 -9.44 -1.69 -14.66
CA THR A 178 -10.38 -1.20 -15.67
C THR A 178 -11.64 -0.63 -15.02
N PRO A 179 -12.41 0.23 -15.69
CA PRO A 179 -13.63 0.83 -15.16
C PRO A 179 -14.73 -0.17 -14.74
N SER A 180 -14.64 -1.43 -15.18
CA SER A 180 -15.61 -2.49 -14.85
C SER A 180 -15.13 -3.43 -13.75
N ASP A 181 -13.95 -3.22 -13.19
CA ASP A 181 -13.41 -4.08 -12.15
C ASP A 181 -14.16 -3.94 -10.81
N PHE A 182 -14.19 -5.04 -10.06
CA PHE A 182 -14.47 -5.09 -8.63
C PHE A 182 -13.17 -5.43 -7.92
N ILE A 183 -12.58 -4.44 -7.26
CA ILE A 183 -11.22 -4.49 -6.70
C ILE A 183 -11.30 -4.71 -5.19
N ILE A 184 -10.52 -5.66 -4.67
CA ILE A 184 -10.44 -5.90 -3.24
C ILE A 184 -8.99 -5.96 -2.75
N ASP A 185 -8.78 -5.38 -1.55
CA ASP A 185 -7.66 -5.67 -0.67
C ASP A 185 -8.20 -6.33 0.61
N PRO A 186 -8.00 -7.65 0.79
CA PRO A 186 -8.52 -8.37 1.95
C PRO A 186 -7.69 -8.19 3.24
N ALA A 187 -6.64 -7.38 3.20
CA ALA A 187 -5.79 -7.00 4.33
C ALA A 187 -5.33 -5.55 4.15
N MET A 188 -6.29 -4.63 4.00
CA MET A 188 -6.09 -3.34 3.35
C MET A 188 -5.20 -2.36 4.12
N GLY A 189 -5.07 -2.48 5.44
CA GLY A 189 -4.38 -1.49 6.24
C GLY A 189 -4.88 -0.08 5.99
N SER A 190 -4.02 0.81 5.50
CA SER A 190 -4.36 2.19 5.14
C SER A 190 -4.99 2.36 3.75
N ALA A 191 -5.42 1.30 3.09
CA ALA A 191 -6.00 1.26 1.74
C ALA A 191 -5.04 1.69 0.61
N GLY A 192 -3.73 1.51 0.77
CA GLY A 192 -2.73 1.97 -0.19
C GLY A 192 -2.91 1.38 -1.60
N PHE A 193 -3.26 0.09 -1.74
CA PHE A 193 -3.55 -0.53 -3.03
C PHE A 193 -4.80 0.01 -3.68
N LEU A 194 -5.87 0.23 -2.90
CA LEU A 194 -7.13 0.76 -3.41
C LEU A 194 -6.95 2.21 -3.89
N VAL A 195 -6.20 3.01 -3.16
CA VAL A 195 -5.83 4.38 -3.55
C VAL A 195 -5.02 4.37 -4.84
N ALA A 196 -4.00 3.55 -4.97
CA ALA A 196 -3.19 3.50 -6.19
C ALA A 196 -4.01 3.00 -7.40
N ALA A 197 -4.94 2.06 -7.19
CA ALA A 197 -5.84 1.60 -8.25
C ALA A 197 -6.79 2.70 -8.72
N GLN A 198 -7.33 3.53 -7.82
CA GLN A 198 -8.16 4.67 -8.20
C GLN A 198 -7.33 5.77 -8.90
N GLU A 199 -6.07 6.06 -8.45
CA GLU A 199 -5.16 6.98 -9.13
C GLU A 199 -4.94 6.50 -10.59
N TYR A 200 -4.61 5.22 -10.78
CA TYR A 200 -4.43 4.63 -12.10
C TYR A 200 -5.65 4.77 -13.00
N LEU A 201 -6.85 4.47 -12.48
CA LEU A 201 -8.10 4.60 -13.23
C LEU A 201 -8.37 6.05 -13.63
N ARG A 202 -8.09 7.01 -12.76
CA ARG A 202 -8.25 8.43 -13.07
C ARG A 202 -7.31 8.88 -14.17
N ASP A 203 -6.06 8.43 -14.14
CA ASP A 203 -5.03 8.85 -15.08
C ASP A 203 -5.20 8.20 -16.45
N ASN A 204 -5.69 6.96 -16.51
CA ASN A 204 -5.75 6.16 -17.73
C ASN A 204 -7.16 6.00 -18.32
N HIS A 205 -8.22 6.31 -17.57
CA HIS A 205 -9.62 6.10 -17.95
C HIS A 205 -10.49 7.33 -17.66
N ALA A 206 -10.13 8.47 -18.25
CA ALA A 206 -10.87 9.73 -18.06
C ALA A 206 -12.36 9.66 -18.50
N ASP A 207 -12.70 8.77 -19.43
CA ASP A 207 -14.05 8.47 -19.89
C ASP A 207 -14.96 7.88 -18.79
N LEU A 208 -14.37 7.25 -17.77
CA LEU A 208 -15.08 6.74 -16.60
C LEU A 208 -15.98 7.81 -15.96
N PHE A 209 -15.47 9.04 -15.84
CA PHE A 209 -16.18 10.15 -15.20
C PHE A 209 -17.24 10.81 -16.07
N LEU A 210 -17.24 10.52 -17.39
CA LEU A 210 -18.24 11.00 -18.33
C LEU A 210 -19.48 10.09 -18.36
N ASN A 211 -19.37 8.86 -17.87
CA ASN A 211 -20.48 7.90 -17.80
C ASN A 211 -21.04 7.83 -16.39
N ALA A 212 -22.33 8.15 -16.22
CA ALA A 212 -22.98 8.18 -14.91
C ALA A 212 -22.93 6.81 -14.20
N GLY A 213 -23.15 5.71 -14.93
CA GLY A 213 -23.13 4.35 -14.34
C GLY A 213 -21.74 3.92 -13.91
N LEU A 214 -20.70 4.24 -14.71
CA LEU A 214 -19.31 3.92 -14.32
C LEU A 214 -18.84 4.79 -13.14
N ARG A 215 -19.27 6.04 -13.09
CA ARG A 215 -18.97 6.94 -11.96
C ARG A 215 -19.65 6.47 -10.68
N GLU A 216 -20.90 6.01 -10.76
CA GLU A 216 -21.62 5.40 -9.62
C GLU A 216 -20.89 4.15 -9.14
N HIS A 217 -20.54 3.24 -10.07
CA HIS A 217 -19.76 2.05 -9.75
C HIS A 217 -18.42 2.38 -9.09
N PHE A 218 -17.69 3.35 -9.62
CA PHE A 218 -16.40 3.81 -9.06
C PHE A 218 -16.53 4.30 -7.62
N ASN A 219 -17.61 5.04 -7.32
CA ASN A 219 -17.78 5.64 -6.00
C ASN A 219 -18.33 4.68 -4.94
N HIS A 220 -19.08 3.62 -5.33
CA HIS A 220 -19.84 2.82 -4.38
C HIS A 220 -19.52 1.32 -4.39
N ASP A 221 -19.21 0.73 -5.56
CA ASP A 221 -19.14 -0.74 -5.68
C ASP A 221 -17.75 -1.26 -5.99
N MET A 222 -16.90 -0.44 -6.63
CA MET A 222 -15.65 -0.86 -7.23
C MET A 222 -14.61 -1.27 -6.18
N PHE A 223 -14.49 -0.53 -5.08
CA PHE A 223 -13.41 -0.69 -4.12
C PHE A 223 -13.88 -1.32 -2.83
N THR A 224 -13.31 -2.48 -2.48
CA THR A 224 -13.57 -3.18 -1.22
C THR A 224 -12.27 -3.31 -0.43
N GLY A 225 -12.31 -2.96 0.85
CA GLY A 225 -11.19 -3.15 1.78
C GLY A 225 -11.65 -3.84 3.05
N LEU A 226 -10.94 -4.88 3.49
CA LEU A 226 -11.21 -5.59 4.73
C LEU A 226 -10.03 -5.42 5.68
N ASP A 227 -10.32 -5.16 6.95
CA ASP A 227 -9.32 -5.15 8.03
C ASP A 227 -9.99 -5.47 9.38
N MET A 228 -9.19 -5.87 10.37
CA MET A 228 -9.62 -6.11 11.75
C MET A 228 -9.23 -4.97 12.70
N ASP A 229 -8.39 -4.04 12.26
CA ASP A 229 -7.98 -2.89 13.04
C ASP A 229 -8.89 -1.68 12.74
N ARG A 230 -9.68 -1.26 13.73
CA ARG A 230 -10.61 -0.13 13.58
C ARG A 230 -9.92 1.18 13.25
N THR A 231 -8.69 1.38 13.72
CA THR A 231 -7.88 2.57 13.36
C THR A 231 -7.52 2.53 11.90
N MET A 232 -7.10 1.35 11.38
CA MET A 232 -6.79 1.20 9.95
C MET A 232 -8.03 1.37 9.07
N LEU A 233 -9.18 0.84 9.48
CA LEU A 233 -10.44 1.06 8.76
C LEU A 233 -10.80 2.53 8.64
N ARG A 234 -10.63 3.30 9.72
CA ARG A 234 -10.85 4.75 9.76
C ARG A 234 -9.88 5.50 8.84
N ILE A 235 -8.60 5.16 8.97
CA ILE A 235 -7.52 5.71 8.13
C ILE A 235 -7.76 5.37 6.65
N GLY A 236 -8.08 4.12 6.34
CA GLY A 236 -8.33 3.65 4.98
C GLY A 236 -9.54 4.30 4.34
N ALA A 237 -10.67 4.38 5.06
CA ALA A 237 -11.87 5.05 4.58
C ALA A 237 -11.62 6.53 4.28
N MET A 238 -10.87 7.22 5.17
CA MET A 238 -10.49 8.60 4.95
C MET A 238 -9.52 8.77 3.79
N ASN A 239 -8.55 7.86 3.67
CA ASN A 239 -7.59 7.88 2.57
C ASN A 239 -8.31 7.79 1.22
N MET A 240 -9.25 6.87 1.08
CA MET A 240 -10.09 6.73 -0.13
C MET A 240 -10.91 7.99 -0.40
N LEU A 241 -11.54 8.56 0.63
CA LEU A 241 -12.34 9.79 0.51
C LEU A 241 -11.50 10.98 0.05
N LEU A 242 -10.32 11.19 0.65
CA LEU A 242 -9.40 12.27 0.29
C LEU A 242 -8.86 12.14 -1.14
N HIS A 243 -8.79 10.92 -1.66
CA HIS A 243 -8.45 10.63 -3.05
C HIS A 243 -9.67 10.63 -3.99
N GLY A 244 -10.87 10.96 -3.50
CA GLY A 244 -12.06 11.23 -4.28
C GLY A 244 -12.89 9.99 -4.64
N VAL A 245 -12.86 8.97 -3.80
CA VAL A 245 -13.85 7.88 -3.79
C VAL A 245 -14.82 8.16 -2.63
N ASP A 246 -16.07 8.45 -2.95
CA ASP A 246 -17.01 9.00 -1.97
C ASP A 246 -17.46 7.94 -0.94
N ASN A 247 -17.73 6.71 -1.36
CA ASN A 247 -18.28 5.66 -0.50
C ASN A 247 -17.74 4.25 -0.82
N PRO A 248 -16.43 3.99 -0.63
CA PRO A 248 -15.85 2.67 -0.84
C PRO A 248 -16.43 1.67 0.18
N ILE A 249 -16.43 0.38 -0.17
CA ILE A 249 -16.85 -0.70 0.74
C ILE A 249 -15.69 -1.02 1.69
N ILE A 250 -15.62 -0.36 2.82
CA ILE A 250 -14.64 -0.63 3.87
C ILE A 250 -15.33 -1.37 5.02
N GLU A 251 -14.81 -2.54 5.41
CA GLU A 251 -15.48 -3.37 6.40
C GLU A 251 -14.55 -3.94 7.46
N TYR A 252 -15.02 -3.89 8.72
CA TYR A 252 -14.43 -4.66 9.82
C TYR A 252 -14.81 -6.13 9.62
N ARG A 253 -13.84 -6.92 9.18
CA ARG A 253 -14.05 -8.34 8.92
C ARG A 253 -12.78 -9.13 9.05
N ASP A 254 -12.83 -10.26 9.75
CA ASP A 254 -11.78 -11.26 9.66
C ASP A 254 -11.89 -11.99 8.31
N SER A 255 -10.94 -11.69 7.44
CA SER A 255 -10.92 -12.19 6.07
C SER A 255 -10.85 -13.73 5.97
N LEU A 256 -10.26 -14.39 6.98
CA LEU A 256 -10.03 -15.83 6.98
C LEU A 256 -11.10 -16.63 7.72
N SER A 257 -11.99 -15.97 8.46
CA SER A 257 -13.03 -16.62 9.24
C SER A 257 -14.27 -17.03 8.42
N GLU A 258 -15.16 -17.81 9.03
CA GLU A 258 -16.48 -18.15 8.48
C GLU A 258 -17.39 -16.93 8.28
N GLN A 259 -17.10 -15.79 8.90
CA GLN A 259 -17.85 -14.55 8.70
C GLN A 259 -17.64 -13.98 7.29
N ASN A 260 -16.51 -14.28 6.67
CA ASN A 260 -16.26 -13.92 5.29
C ASN A 260 -16.87 -14.95 4.34
N THR A 261 -18.04 -14.64 3.82
CA THR A 261 -18.79 -15.49 2.87
C THR A 261 -18.54 -15.14 1.41
N ASP A 262 -17.69 -14.15 1.12
CA ASP A 262 -17.40 -13.72 -0.25
C ASP A 262 -16.79 -14.88 -1.06
N LYS A 263 -17.40 -15.12 -2.23
CA LYS A 263 -17.00 -16.15 -3.17
C LYS A 263 -17.33 -15.69 -4.59
N ASP A 264 -16.41 -15.89 -5.54
CA ASP A 264 -16.60 -15.57 -6.96
C ASP A 264 -17.15 -14.13 -7.19
N LYS A 265 -16.65 -13.15 -6.42
CA LYS A 265 -17.20 -11.80 -6.36
C LYS A 265 -16.32 -10.75 -7.03
N TYR A 266 -15.00 -10.86 -6.91
CA TYR A 266 -14.06 -9.83 -7.32
C TYR A 266 -13.36 -10.18 -8.62
N THR A 267 -12.98 -9.16 -9.39
CA THR A 267 -12.24 -9.32 -10.66
C THR A 267 -10.77 -8.98 -10.51
N LEU A 268 -10.40 -8.25 -9.47
CA LEU A 268 -9.02 -7.89 -9.17
C LEU A 268 -8.75 -7.94 -7.67
N VAL A 269 -7.71 -8.66 -7.29
CA VAL A 269 -7.15 -8.66 -5.93
C VAL A 269 -5.76 -8.04 -5.96
N LEU A 270 -5.56 -7.04 -5.13
CA LEU A 270 -4.26 -6.41 -4.87
C LEU A 270 -4.01 -6.51 -3.37
N ALA A 271 -2.96 -7.23 -2.95
CA ALA A 271 -2.81 -7.51 -1.53
C ALA A 271 -1.35 -7.67 -1.10
N ASN A 272 -1.08 -7.25 0.13
CA ASN A 272 0.10 -7.59 0.90
C ASN A 272 -0.33 -8.21 2.24
N PRO A 273 -0.74 -9.48 2.26
CA PRO A 273 -1.21 -10.13 3.49
C PRO A 273 -0.09 -10.25 4.54
N PRO A 274 -0.43 -10.47 5.82
CA PRO A 274 0.56 -10.71 6.86
C PRO A 274 1.52 -11.85 6.52
N PHE A 275 2.83 -11.62 6.64
CA PHE A 275 3.88 -12.57 6.28
C PHE A 275 4.03 -13.72 7.28
N LYS A 276 3.52 -13.55 8.48
CA LYS A 276 3.57 -14.52 9.58
C LYS A 276 2.29 -14.46 10.39
N GLY A 277 1.80 -15.60 10.77
CA GLY A 277 0.68 -15.76 11.66
C GLY A 277 0.27 -17.21 11.76
N SER A 278 -0.39 -17.56 12.84
CA SER A 278 -0.96 -18.90 13.02
C SER A 278 -2.32 -18.74 13.65
N LEU A 279 -3.33 -19.29 13.00
CA LEU A 279 -4.71 -19.33 13.48
C LEU A 279 -5.07 -20.74 13.94
N ASP A 280 -5.99 -20.84 14.87
CA ASP A 280 -6.58 -22.13 15.20
C ASP A 280 -7.53 -22.56 14.09
N TYR A 281 -7.59 -23.87 13.81
CA TYR A 281 -8.44 -24.41 12.74
C TYR A 281 -9.92 -24.06 12.90
N GLU A 282 -10.37 -23.91 14.13
CA GLU A 282 -11.76 -23.55 14.45
C GLU A 282 -12.09 -22.10 14.09
N ALA A 283 -11.09 -21.23 13.98
CA ALA A 283 -11.25 -19.83 13.59
C ALA A 283 -11.21 -19.63 12.07
N VAL A 284 -10.77 -20.64 11.30
CA VAL A 284 -10.58 -20.54 9.86
C VAL A 284 -11.78 -21.13 9.11
N SER A 285 -12.23 -20.44 8.08
CA SER A 285 -13.29 -20.93 7.19
C SER A 285 -12.98 -22.33 6.62
N ALA A 286 -13.92 -23.25 6.76
CA ALA A 286 -13.80 -24.63 6.33
C ALA A 286 -13.50 -24.77 4.82
N ASP A 287 -13.96 -23.83 4.01
CA ASP A 287 -13.69 -23.81 2.57
C ASP A 287 -12.21 -23.53 2.24
N LEU A 288 -11.55 -22.68 3.01
CA LEU A 288 -10.12 -22.42 2.86
C LEU A 288 -9.29 -23.65 3.24
N LEU A 289 -9.69 -24.35 4.29
CA LEU A 289 -9.04 -25.58 4.76
C LEU A 289 -9.17 -26.76 3.79
N LYS A 290 -10.16 -26.73 2.87
CA LYS A 290 -10.26 -27.71 1.77
C LYS A 290 -9.20 -27.50 0.70
N ILE A 291 -8.81 -26.23 0.45
CA ILE A 291 -7.76 -25.88 -0.52
C ILE A 291 -6.38 -26.18 0.06
N THR A 292 -6.12 -25.74 1.29
CA THR A 292 -4.87 -26.01 1.98
C THR A 292 -5.09 -26.16 3.48
N LYS A 293 -4.76 -27.34 4.03
CA LYS A 293 -4.94 -27.62 5.45
C LYS A 293 -3.76 -27.09 6.25
N THR A 294 -3.88 -25.86 6.71
CA THR A 294 -2.81 -25.15 7.42
C THR A 294 -3.37 -24.19 8.47
N LYS A 295 -2.51 -23.81 9.43
CA LYS A 295 -2.73 -22.70 10.37
C LYS A 295 -2.03 -21.40 9.93
N LYS A 296 -1.19 -21.47 8.89
CA LYS A 296 -0.34 -20.36 8.44
C LYS A 296 -1.15 -19.34 7.66
N THR A 297 -1.17 -18.10 8.13
CA THR A 297 -1.97 -17.03 7.54
C THR A 297 -1.58 -16.72 6.10
N GLU A 298 -0.29 -16.73 5.76
CA GLU A 298 0.22 -16.45 4.42
C GLU A 298 -0.31 -17.44 3.36
N LEU A 299 -0.52 -18.71 3.71
CA LEU A 299 -1.09 -19.72 2.81
C LEU A 299 -2.62 -19.62 2.74
N LEU A 300 -3.26 -19.32 3.87
CA LEU A 300 -4.71 -19.15 3.96
C LEU A 300 -5.19 -17.92 3.15
N PHE A 301 -4.41 -16.84 3.10
CA PHE A 301 -4.74 -15.70 2.25
C PHE A 301 -4.70 -16.05 0.76
N LEU A 302 -3.77 -16.89 0.30
CA LEU A 302 -3.79 -17.37 -1.10
C LEU A 302 -5.03 -18.23 -1.39
N ALA A 303 -5.42 -19.10 -0.45
CA ALA A 303 -6.67 -19.87 -0.57
C ALA A 303 -7.91 -18.96 -0.59
N LEU A 304 -7.92 -17.91 0.24
CA LEU A 304 -8.97 -16.88 0.22
C LEU A 304 -9.06 -16.20 -1.14
N ILE A 305 -7.94 -15.74 -1.69
CA ILE A 305 -7.89 -15.05 -2.98
C ILE A 305 -8.48 -15.92 -4.08
N LEU A 306 -8.11 -17.21 -4.12
CA LEU A 306 -8.70 -18.18 -5.04
C LEU A 306 -10.21 -18.34 -4.86
N ARG A 307 -10.71 -18.29 -3.62
CA ARG A 307 -12.16 -18.36 -3.32
C ARG A 307 -12.93 -17.14 -3.80
N ILE A 308 -12.41 -15.94 -3.51
CA ILE A 308 -13.13 -14.68 -3.73
C ILE A 308 -13.09 -14.15 -5.16
N LEU A 309 -12.06 -14.52 -5.94
CA LEU A 309 -11.97 -14.17 -7.35
C LEU A 309 -13.06 -14.83 -8.18
N LYS A 310 -13.63 -14.10 -9.13
CA LYS A 310 -14.43 -14.66 -10.24
C LYS A 310 -13.53 -15.44 -11.19
N ASN A 311 -14.07 -16.36 -11.97
CA ASN A 311 -13.37 -16.93 -13.12
C ASN A 311 -13.01 -15.79 -14.10
N GLY A 312 -11.74 -15.76 -14.53
CA GLY A 312 -11.18 -14.64 -15.28
C GLY A 312 -10.66 -13.47 -14.42
N GLY A 313 -10.94 -13.49 -13.12
CA GLY A 313 -10.40 -12.52 -12.18
C GLY A 313 -8.92 -12.77 -11.91
N ARG A 314 -8.17 -11.72 -11.65
CA ARG A 314 -6.72 -11.72 -11.53
C ARG A 314 -6.22 -11.20 -10.19
N SER A 315 -5.05 -11.63 -9.78
CA SER A 315 -4.42 -11.22 -8.52
C SER A 315 -2.95 -10.88 -8.71
N ALA A 316 -2.52 -9.81 -8.04
CA ALA A 316 -1.12 -9.58 -7.70
C ALA A 316 -1.00 -9.54 -6.17
N THR A 317 -0.28 -10.51 -5.62
CA THR A 317 -0.19 -10.70 -4.16
C THR A 317 1.26 -10.84 -3.73
N ILE A 318 1.65 -10.06 -2.72
CA ILE A 318 2.97 -10.18 -2.10
C ILE A 318 2.97 -11.36 -1.13
N VAL A 319 3.98 -12.20 -1.24
CA VAL A 319 4.18 -13.37 -0.36
C VAL A 319 5.62 -13.43 0.14
N PRO A 320 5.88 -13.95 1.35
CA PRO A 320 7.23 -14.24 1.77
C PRO A 320 7.80 -15.42 0.95
N ASP A 321 9.11 -15.43 0.70
CA ASP A 321 9.79 -16.48 -0.10
C ASP A 321 9.48 -17.89 0.38
N GLY A 322 9.24 -18.07 1.69
CA GLY A 322 8.85 -19.38 2.24
C GLY A 322 7.61 -20.00 1.60
N VAL A 323 6.73 -19.20 1.01
CA VAL A 323 5.58 -19.70 0.24
C VAL A 323 6.04 -20.39 -1.04
N LEU A 324 7.10 -19.87 -1.70
CA LEU A 324 7.56 -20.33 -3.00
C LEU A 324 8.22 -21.71 -2.94
N PHE A 325 8.99 -22.01 -1.88
CA PHE A 325 9.78 -23.23 -1.77
C PHE A 325 9.46 -24.10 -0.54
N GLY A 326 8.55 -23.68 0.33
CA GLY A 326 8.20 -24.42 1.53
C GLY A 326 7.87 -25.89 1.22
N SER A 327 8.40 -26.81 2.03
CA SER A 327 8.36 -28.25 1.79
C SER A 327 7.14 -28.97 2.36
N SER A 328 6.36 -28.32 3.23
CA SER A 328 5.16 -28.98 3.80
C SER A 328 4.08 -29.19 2.75
N ASN A 329 3.22 -30.18 2.98
CA ASN A 329 2.10 -30.48 2.09
C ASN A 329 1.25 -29.23 1.81
N ALA A 330 0.93 -28.46 2.82
CA ALA A 330 0.13 -27.23 2.66
C ALA A 330 0.77 -26.22 1.69
N HIS A 331 2.10 -26.04 1.71
CA HIS A 331 2.77 -25.18 0.73
C HIS A 331 2.71 -25.77 -0.69
N LYS A 332 2.88 -27.07 -0.83
CA LYS A 332 2.80 -27.75 -2.13
C LYS A 332 1.37 -27.71 -2.67
N ASP A 333 0.37 -27.96 -1.82
CA ASP A 333 -1.04 -27.98 -2.22
C ASP A 333 -1.46 -26.63 -2.79
N ILE A 334 -1.13 -25.50 -2.11
CA ILE A 334 -1.52 -24.18 -2.60
C ILE A 334 -0.78 -23.79 -3.89
N ARG A 335 0.51 -24.12 -4.02
CA ARG A 335 1.26 -23.88 -5.28
C ARG A 335 0.71 -24.73 -6.41
N LYS A 336 0.41 -25.99 -6.15
CA LYS A 336 -0.22 -26.90 -7.13
C LYS A 336 -1.58 -26.36 -7.57
N GLU A 337 -2.40 -25.89 -6.63
CA GLU A 337 -3.71 -25.29 -6.94
C GLU A 337 -3.57 -24.09 -7.88
N ILE A 338 -2.61 -23.20 -7.61
CA ILE A 338 -2.37 -22.02 -8.45
C ILE A 338 -1.83 -22.43 -9.84
N VAL A 339 -0.90 -23.38 -9.91
CA VAL A 339 -0.22 -23.77 -11.17
C VAL A 339 -1.08 -24.65 -12.04
N ASP A 340 -1.75 -25.68 -11.48
CA ASP A 340 -2.46 -26.70 -12.25
C ASP A 340 -3.92 -26.34 -12.53
N ASN A 341 -4.61 -25.74 -11.56
CA ASN A 341 -6.04 -25.44 -11.65
C ASN A 341 -6.32 -24.01 -12.07
N ASN A 342 -5.29 -23.15 -12.06
CA ASN A 342 -5.42 -21.75 -12.45
C ASN A 342 -4.28 -21.40 -13.44
N LYS A 343 -4.13 -20.10 -13.77
CA LYS A 343 -3.07 -19.64 -14.64
C LYS A 343 -2.09 -18.79 -13.84
N LEU A 344 -0.96 -19.37 -13.46
CA LEU A 344 0.17 -18.62 -12.90
C LEU A 344 0.90 -17.92 -14.05
N GLU A 345 0.97 -16.62 -14.01
CA GLU A 345 1.55 -15.78 -15.08
C GLU A 345 2.97 -15.35 -14.74
N ALA A 346 3.20 -14.89 -13.50
CA ALA A 346 4.50 -14.38 -13.10
C ALA A 346 4.86 -14.59 -11.63
N VAL A 347 6.16 -14.67 -11.38
CA VAL A 347 6.80 -14.62 -10.06
C VAL A 347 7.89 -13.56 -10.11
N ILE A 348 7.71 -12.43 -9.41
CA ILE A 348 8.69 -11.37 -9.33
C ILE A 348 9.34 -11.46 -7.95
N SER A 349 10.58 -11.95 -7.90
CA SER A 349 11.33 -12.03 -6.64
C SER A 349 11.90 -10.68 -6.27
N MET A 350 11.68 -10.25 -5.03
CA MET A 350 12.17 -8.98 -4.49
C MET A 350 13.26 -9.23 -3.45
N PRO A 351 14.34 -8.44 -3.43
CA PRO A 351 15.44 -8.63 -2.50
C PRO A 351 15.01 -8.36 -1.05
N SER A 352 15.72 -8.97 -0.11
CA SER A 352 15.56 -8.64 1.30
C SER A 352 15.89 -7.17 1.53
N GLY A 353 15.08 -6.47 2.34
CA GLY A 353 15.25 -5.05 2.60
C GLY A 353 14.24 -4.12 1.91
N VAL A 354 13.49 -4.57 0.90
CA VAL A 354 12.41 -3.78 0.27
C VAL A 354 11.39 -3.32 1.32
N PHE A 355 11.08 -4.17 2.30
CA PHE A 355 10.11 -3.90 3.36
C PHE A 355 10.73 -3.39 4.68
N LYS A 356 11.99 -3.01 4.67
CA LYS A 356 12.60 -2.40 5.86
C LYS A 356 12.00 -1.01 6.14
N PRO A 357 11.92 -0.61 7.42
CA PRO A 357 12.43 -1.30 8.61
C PRO A 357 11.51 -2.41 9.16
N TYR A 358 10.38 -2.72 8.54
CA TYR A 358 9.37 -3.66 9.09
C TYR A 358 9.74 -5.13 8.96
N ALA A 359 10.26 -5.51 7.80
CA ALA A 359 10.65 -6.89 7.52
C ALA A 359 11.96 -6.95 6.71
N GLY A 360 12.91 -7.72 7.22
CA GLY A 360 14.18 -8.00 6.52
C GLY A 360 14.13 -9.32 5.73
N VAL A 361 12.94 -9.84 5.42
CA VAL A 361 12.78 -11.09 4.67
C VAL A 361 12.66 -10.82 3.18
N SER A 362 13.16 -11.73 2.36
CA SER A 362 12.91 -11.74 0.92
C SER A 362 11.44 -12.10 0.66
N THR A 363 10.87 -11.47 -0.34
CA THR A 363 9.47 -11.63 -0.72
C THR A 363 9.35 -11.78 -2.23
N ALA A 364 8.17 -12.16 -2.69
CA ALA A 364 7.86 -12.16 -4.12
C ALA A 364 6.44 -11.68 -4.37
N ILE A 365 6.19 -11.23 -5.59
CA ILE A 365 4.85 -10.95 -6.09
C ILE A 365 4.43 -12.14 -6.95
N LEU A 366 3.31 -12.77 -6.59
CA LEU A 366 2.64 -13.78 -7.41
C LEU A 366 1.54 -13.10 -8.23
N ILE A 367 1.59 -13.27 -9.56
CA ILE A 367 0.55 -12.81 -10.48
C ILE A 367 -0.10 -14.03 -11.12
N PHE A 368 -1.41 -14.16 -10.91
CA PHE A 368 -2.18 -15.27 -11.47
C PHE A 368 -3.61 -14.87 -11.79
N THR A 369 -4.21 -15.59 -12.74
CA THR A 369 -5.62 -15.49 -13.11
C THR A 369 -6.36 -16.74 -12.66
N LYS A 370 -7.50 -16.56 -11.97
CA LYS A 370 -8.40 -17.67 -11.63
C LYS A 370 -9.11 -18.17 -12.87
N THR A 371 -8.92 -19.44 -13.21
CA THR A 371 -9.59 -20.10 -14.34
C THR A 371 -10.43 -21.29 -13.90
N GLY A 372 -10.04 -21.96 -12.83
CA GLY A 372 -10.64 -23.22 -12.38
C GLY A 372 -10.49 -24.39 -13.37
N ALA A 373 -9.72 -24.19 -14.45
CA ALA A 373 -9.53 -25.14 -15.54
C ALA A 373 -8.07 -25.24 -16.00
N GLY A 374 -7.14 -24.72 -15.22
CA GLY A 374 -5.72 -24.63 -15.56
C GLY A 374 -5.43 -23.46 -16.55
N GLY A 375 -4.36 -23.60 -17.32
CA GLY A 375 -3.96 -22.61 -18.32
C GLY A 375 -2.55 -22.06 -18.14
N THR A 376 -1.81 -22.54 -17.14
CA THR A 376 -0.38 -22.24 -17.03
C THR A 376 0.38 -23.05 -18.10
N ASP A 377 1.05 -22.35 -19.00
CA ASP A 377 1.94 -22.93 -20.00
C ASP A 377 3.41 -22.67 -19.63
N LYS A 378 3.73 -21.39 -19.50
CA LYS A 378 5.02 -20.91 -19.01
C LYS A 378 4.80 -19.86 -17.94
N VAL A 379 5.71 -19.82 -16.98
CA VAL A 379 5.71 -18.81 -15.90
C VAL A 379 6.88 -17.87 -16.10
N TRP A 380 6.61 -16.59 -16.08
CA TRP A 380 7.65 -15.57 -16.13
C TRP A 380 8.27 -15.35 -14.74
N PHE A 381 9.58 -15.44 -14.68
CA PHE A 381 10.36 -15.14 -13.47
C PHE A 381 11.17 -13.86 -13.68
N TYR A 382 11.17 -13.00 -12.67
CA TYR A 382 12.01 -11.81 -12.64
C TYR A 382 12.76 -11.72 -11.31
N ASP A 383 14.07 -11.51 -11.38
CA ASP A 383 14.97 -11.36 -10.23
C ASP A 383 15.25 -9.89 -9.98
N MET A 384 14.36 -9.21 -9.28
CA MET A 384 14.51 -7.80 -8.92
C MET A 384 15.73 -7.61 -8.00
N LYS A 385 16.63 -6.70 -8.37
CA LYS A 385 17.84 -6.37 -7.62
C LYS A 385 17.71 -5.06 -6.85
N ALA A 386 17.00 -4.10 -7.43
CA ALA A 386 16.85 -2.77 -6.87
C ALA A 386 15.45 -2.21 -7.14
N ASP A 387 14.92 -1.51 -6.16
CA ASP A 387 13.60 -0.86 -6.21
C ASP A 387 13.67 0.67 -6.16
N GLY A 388 14.83 1.26 -6.48
CA GLY A 388 15.08 2.70 -6.42
C GLY A 388 15.46 3.21 -5.02
N TYR A 389 15.63 2.30 -4.04
CA TYR A 389 15.99 2.65 -2.67
C TYR A 389 17.06 1.71 -2.11
N SER A 390 17.89 2.22 -1.19
CA SER A 390 18.86 1.38 -0.47
C SER A 390 18.16 0.29 0.33
N LEU A 391 18.76 -0.91 0.39
CA LEU A 391 18.17 -2.07 1.09
C LEU A 391 18.49 -2.11 2.59
N ASP A 392 18.99 -1.00 3.15
CA ASP A 392 19.18 -0.81 4.59
C ASP A 392 17.94 -0.21 5.27
N ASP A 393 18.00 0.00 6.58
CA ASP A 393 16.87 0.51 7.37
C ASP A 393 16.51 1.98 7.05
N LYS A 394 17.41 2.72 6.39
CA LYS A 394 17.19 4.13 6.05
C LYS A 394 16.40 4.31 4.75
N ARG A 395 16.43 3.31 3.86
CA ARG A 395 15.70 3.34 2.59
C ARG A 395 15.91 4.65 1.82
N GLN A 396 17.18 5.03 1.63
CA GLN A 396 17.52 6.24 0.87
C GLN A 396 17.33 6.02 -0.63
N PRO A 397 16.80 7.02 -1.38
CA PRO A 397 16.71 6.92 -2.84
C PRO A 397 18.09 6.66 -3.48
N ILE A 398 18.12 5.73 -4.44
CA ILE A 398 19.28 5.40 -5.28
C ILE A 398 18.90 5.39 -6.76
N GLN A 399 19.89 5.38 -7.65
CA GLN A 399 19.63 5.38 -9.10
C GLN A 399 19.19 4.00 -9.61
N ASP A 400 19.72 2.92 -9.01
CA ASP A 400 19.39 1.56 -9.43
C ASP A 400 17.92 1.24 -9.14
N ASN A 401 17.17 0.94 -10.20
CA ASN A 401 15.73 0.70 -10.13
C ASN A 401 15.26 -0.20 -11.28
N ASP A 402 14.73 -1.35 -10.95
CA ASP A 402 14.25 -2.34 -11.92
C ASP A 402 12.76 -2.18 -12.27
N ILE A 403 12.03 -1.29 -11.61
CA ILE A 403 10.56 -1.21 -11.72
C ILE A 403 10.11 -0.95 -13.15
N ASP A 404 10.74 0.00 -13.85
CA ASP A 404 10.37 0.34 -15.22
C ASP A 404 10.67 -0.82 -16.18
N ASP A 405 11.79 -1.55 -15.97
CA ASP A 405 12.12 -2.75 -16.75
C ASP A 405 11.12 -3.88 -16.50
N ILE A 406 10.71 -4.11 -15.25
CA ILE A 406 9.68 -5.09 -14.89
C ILE A 406 8.37 -4.79 -15.63
N ILE A 407 7.90 -3.55 -15.56
CA ILE A 407 6.65 -3.13 -16.21
C ILE A 407 6.76 -3.27 -17.75
N ALA A 408 7.86 -2.81 -18.33
CA ALA A 408 8.07 -2.87 -19.78
C ALA A 408 8.10 -4.32 -20.29
N ARG A 409 8.80 -5.22 -19.59
CA ARG A 409 8.93 -6.64 -19.96
C ARG A 409 7.65 -7.42 -19.75
N PHE A 410 6.97 -7.24 -18.63
CA PHE A 410 5.69 -7.89 -18.38
C PHE A 410 4.64 -7.54 -19.45
N ASN A 411 4.68 -6.30 -19.96
CA ASN A 411 3.80 -5.87 -21.04
C ASN A 411 4.18 -6.43 -22.43
N LYS A 412 5.35 -7.06 -22.55
CA LYS A 412 5.91 -7.59 -23.79
C LYS A 412 6.40 -9.03 -23.65
N MET A 413 5.58 -9.89 -23.05
CA MET A 413 5.92 -11.29 -22.74
C MET A 413 6.42 -12.07 -23.96
N ASP A 414 6.00 -11.72 -25.16
CA ASP A 414 6.45 -12.38 -26.40
C ASP A 414 7.96 -12.18 -26.64
N GLU A 415 8.54 -11.08 -26.17
CA GLU A 415 9.98 -10.81 -26.28
C GLU A 415 10.81 -11.65 -25.28
N GLU A 416 10.19 -12.17 -24.22
CA GLU A 416 10.86 -12.98 -23.17
C GLU A 416 11.18 -14.41 -23.60
N VAL A 417 10.59 -14.89 -24.71
CA VAL A 417 10.72 -16.30 -25.15
C VAL A 417 12.19 -16.69 -25.45
N ASN A 418 13.01 -15.74 -25.87
CA ASN A 418 14.40 -16.00 -26.25
C ASN A 418 15.42 -15.67 -25.15
N ARG A 419 14.96 -15.23 -23.98
CA ARG A 419 15.88 -14.86 -22.88
C ARG A 419 16.47 -16.08 -22.20
N LYS A 420 17.76 -15.96 -21.89
CA LYS A 420 18.50 -17.01 -21.18
C LYS A 420 18.20 -16.97 -19.68
N ARG A 421 18.35 -18.08 -19.01
CA ARG A 421 18.18 -18.17 -17.54
C ARG A 421 19.29 -17.51 -16.73
N THR A 422 20.36 -17.08 -17.38
CA THR A 422 21.43 -16.25 -16.79
C THR A 422 21.02 -14.78 -16.70
N GLU A 423 20.01 -14.36 -17.46
CA GLU A 423 19.50 -12.98 -17.46
C GLU A 423 18.56 -12.73 -16.26
N GLN A 424 18.18 -11.48 -16.06
CA GLN A 424 17.40 -11.05 -14.91
C GLN A 424 15.95 -11.53 -14.96
N SER A 425 15.40 -11.73 -16.17
CA SER A 425 14.10 -12.35 -16.37
C SER A 425 14.15 -13.45 -17.42
N PHE A 426 13.27 -14.44 -17.29
CA PHE A 426 13.17 -15.58 -18.18
C PHE A 426 11.86 -16.33 -18.00
N LEU A 427 11.52 -17.17 -18.96
CA LEU A 427 10.35 -18.05 -18.91
C LEU A 427 10.75 -19.47 -18.47
N VAL A 428 9.91 -20.09 -17.66
CA VAL A 428 10.04 -21.50 -17.23
C VAL A 428 8.79 -22.27 -17.65
N ASP A 429 8.99 -23.40 -18.32
CA ASP A 429 7.92 -24.29 -18.71
C ASP A 429 7.22 -24.91 -17.50
N VAL A 430 5.90 -25.01 -17.55
CA VAL A 430 5.10 -25.55 -16.43
C VAL A 430 5.45 -26.99 -16.09
N ASP A 431 5.84 -27.81 -17.07
CA ASP A 431 6.21 -29.22 -16.84
C ASP A 431 7.51 -29.31 -16.02
N GLU A 432 8.41 -28.36 -16.18
CA GLU A 432 9.60 -28.28 -15.34
C GLU A 432 9.26 -27.89 -13.89
N ILE A 433 8.32 -26.96 -13.71
CA ILE A 433 7.81 -26.58 -12.37
C ILE A 433 7.17 -27.78 -11.69
N ARG A 434 6.35 -28.54 -12.40
CA ARG A 434 5.75 -29.81 -11.91
C ARG A 434 6.80 -30.83 -11.49
N LYS A 435 7.81 -31.08 -12.33
CA LYS A 435 8.93 -32.00 -12.06
C LYS A 435 9.74 -31.56 -10.82
N ASN A 436 9.86 -30.27 -10.56
CA ASN A 436 10.52 -29.72 -9.38
C ASN A 436 9.60 -29.62 -8.15
N GLY A 437 8.44 -30.31 -8.13
CA GLY A 437 7.52 -30.33 -6.98
C GLY A 437 6.85 -29.00 -6.71
N TYR A 438 6.56 -28.24 -7.76
CA TYR A 438 5.94 -26.90 -7.71
C TYR A 438 6.79 -25.88 -6.94
N ASP A 439 8.10 -26.02 -6.95
CA ASP A 439 8.99 -24.96 -6.43
C ASP A 439 8.89 -23.74 -7.35
N LEU A 440 8.58 -22.57 -6.76
CA LEU A 440 8.43 -21.30 -7.46
C LEU A 440 9.56 -20.31 -7.11
N SER A 441 10.62 -20.76 -6.42
CA SER A 441 11.77 -19.91 -6.16
C SER A 441 12.61 -19.71 -7.43
N ILE A 442 12.94 -18.47 -7.72
CA ILE A 442 13.73 -18.15 -8.92
C ILE A 442 15.09 -18.86 -8.94
N ASN A 443 15.71 -19.02 -7.78
CA ASN A 443 17.00 -19.68 -7.63
C ASN A 443 16.99 -21.15 -8.07
N LYS A 444 15.81 -21.78 -8.18
CA LYS A 444 15.66 -23.15 -8.67
C LYS A 444 15.89 -23.25 -10.18
N TYR A 445 15.63 -22.17 -10.91
CA TYR A 445 15.61 -22.12 -12.38
C TYR A 445 16.69 -21.22 -12.98
N LYS A 446 17.16 -20.22 -12.20
CA LYS A 446 18.19 -19.29 -12.63
C LYS A 446 19.53 -20.01 -12.80
N GLU A 447 20.17 -19.77 -13.93
CA GLU A 447 21.54 -20.22 -14.19
C GLU A 447 22.52 -19.11 -13.85
N VAL A 448 23.68 -19.48 -13.34
CA VAL A 448 24.77 -18.56 -13.05
C VAL A 448 25.88 -18.82 -14.06
N GLU A 449 26.20 -17.82 -14.88
CA GLU A 449 27.43 -17.88 -15.68
C GLU A 449 28.62 -17.79 -14.73
N TYR A 450 29.41 -18.84 -14.67
CA TYR A 450 30.64 -18.83 -13.89
C TYR A 450 31.74 -18.19 -14.77
N GLU A 451 31.93 -16.90 -14.65
CA GLU A 451 33.16 -16.27 -15.11
C GLU A 451 34.28 -16.72 -14.17
N ALA A 452 35.18 -17.55 -14.71
CA ALA A 452 36.39 -17.92 -13.97
C ALA A 452 37.20 -16.64 -13.69
N VAL A 453 37.20 -16.21 -12.45
CA VAL A 453 38.06 -15.09 -12.03
C VAL A 453 39.51 -15.58 -12.15
N GLU A 454 40.22 -15.11 -13.16
CA GLU A 454 41.67 -15.30 -13.24
C GLU A 454 42.33 -14.49 -12.13
N TYR A 455 42.67 -15.16 -11.06
CA TYR A 455 43.47 -14.54 -10.01
C TYR A 455 44.90 -14.34 -10.49
N PRO A 456 45.54 -13.16 -10.24
CA PRO A 456 46.96 -12.96 -10.49
C PRO A 456 47.76 -14.05 -9.80
N LYS A 457 48.85 -14.48 -10.44
CA LYS A 457 49.71 -15.49 -9.82
C LYS A 457 50.20 -15.02 -8.44
N PRO A 458 50.37 -15.91 -7.45
CA PRO A 458 50.81 -15.54 -6.12
C PRO A 458 52.08 -14.69 -6.11
N GLN A 459 52.99 -14.94 -7.05
CA GLN A 459 54.22 -14.16 -7.23
C GLN A 459 53.96 -12.70 -7.61
N GLU A 460 52.94 -12.43 -8.43
CA GLU A 460 52.55 -11.07 -8.82
C GLU A 460 51.93 -10.29 -7.65
N ILE A 461 51.12 -11.00 -6.84
CA ILE A 461 50.55 -10.43 -5.62
C ILE A 461 51.63 -10.10 -4.61
N ILE A 462 52.59 -11.02 -4.39
CA ILE A 462 53.74 -10.82 -3.50
C ILE A 462 54.59 -9.63 -3.99
N SER A 463 54.86 -9.56 -5.29
CA SER A 463 55.63 -8.43 -5.85
C SER A 463 54.94 -7.09 -5.62
N LYS A 464 53.60 -7.02 -5.80
CA LYS A 464 52.83 -5.79 -5.50
C LYS A 464 52.84 -5.42 -4.02
N ILE A 465 52.76 -6.41 -3.13
CA ILE A 465 52.88 -6.18 -1.68
C ILE A 465 54.23 -5.59 -1.34
N MET A 466 55.34 -6.18 -1.85
CA MET A 466 56.70 -5.69 -1.63
C MET A 466 56.90 -4.25 -2.15
N THR A 467 56.30 -3.92 -3.29
CA THR A 467 56.35 -2.54 -3.82
C THR A 467 55.63 -1.56 -2.91
N LEU A 468 54.43 -1.92 -2.45
CA LEU A 468 53.63 -1.09 -1.52
C LEU A 468 54.34 -0.92 -0.16
N GLU A 469 55.01 -1.95 0.36
CA GLU A 469 55.77 -1.84 1.60
C GLU A 469 56.92 -0.85 1.45
N GLU A 470 57.64 -0.85 0.31
CA GLU A 470 58.72 0.10 0.04
C GLU A 470 58.19 1.54 -0.11
N GLU A 471 57.04 1.75 -0.79
CA GLU A 471 56.39 3.04 -0.88
C GLU A 471 55.94 3.58 0.49
N ILE A 472 55.37 2.72 1.35
CA ILE A 472 54.99 3.06 2.73
C ILE A 472 56.23 3.47 3.52
N LYS A 473 57.34 2.73 3.40
CA LYS A 473 58.61 3.03 4.11
C LYS A 473 59.17 4.38 3.67
N GLN A 474 59.21 4.66 2.35
CA GLN A 474 59.63 5.95 1.82
C GLN A 474 58.74 7.09 2.32
N GLY A 475 57.43 6.92 2.33
CA GLY A 475 56.50 7.91 2.87
C GLY A 475 56.69 8.20 4.37
N ILE A 476 57.00 7.17 5.16
CA ILE A 476 57.35 7.34 6.58
C ILE A 476 58.65 8.10 6.74
N GLU A 477 59.70 7.77 5.96
CA GLU A 477 61.00 8.48 5.98
C GLU A 477 60.86 9.95 5.55
N GLU A 478 59.98 10.28 4.61
CA GLU A 478 59.66 11.66 4.24
C GLU A 478 58.93 12.41 5.36
N LEU A 479 57.99 11.77 6.03
CA LEU A 479 57.29 12.36 7.19
C LEU A 479 58.25 12.62 8.36
N GLU A 480 59.21 11.70 8.64
CA GLU A 480 60.24 11.91 9.67
C GLU A 480 61.18 13.10 9.37
N LYS A 481 61.43 13.39 8.10
CA LYS A 481 62.25 14.58 7.69
C LYS A 481 61.48 15.90 7.80
N MET A 482 60.14 15.84 7.86
CA MET A 482 59.27 17.01 7.97
C MET A 482 58.94 17.37 9.43
N LEU A 483 59.16 16.45 10.36
CA LEU A 483 59.06 16.64 11.81
C LEU A 483 60.39 17.10 12.42
#